data_333c9e5822e4ac5a287092292a3dc870
#
_entry.id   333c9e5822e4ac5a287092292a3dc870
#
_cell.length_a   1.000
_cell.length_b   1.000
_cell.length_c   1.000
_cell.angle_alpha   90.00
_cell.angle_beta   90.00
_cell.angle_gamma   90.00
#
_symmetry.space_group_name_H-M   'P 1'
#
loop_
_entity.id
_entity.type
_entity.pdbx_description
1 polymer ?
#
loop_
_entity_poly.entity_id
_entity_poly.type
_entity_poly.pdbx_seq_one_letter_code
_entity_poly.pdbx_strand_id
1 'polypeptide(L)'
;WYEERAMYYMGIMYNDNKEYGKSVVALQEFIDKYPNSKNVPSAIYVQGESLLALDRADEAKLFFEDLITRFPKSNEAKEAKKRLKK
;
A
#
# COMPACT_ATOMS: atom_id res chain seq x y z
N TRP A 1 12.48 14.84 -3.43
CA TRP A 1 12.38 14.28 -4.75
C TRP A 1 13.08 12.95 -4.87
N TYR A 2 14.38 12.89 -4.68
CA TYR A 2 15.07 11.63 -4.51
C TYR A 2 14.53 10.89 -3.31
N GLU A 3 14.31 11.61 -2.23
CA GLU A 3 13.84 11.01 -0.98
C GLU A 3 12.46 10.39 -1.17
N GLU A 4 11.58 11.06 -1.90
CA GLU A 4 10.24 10.52 -2.16
C GLU A 4 10.33 9.17 -2.86
N ARG A 5 11.11 9.10 -3.93
CA ARG A 5 11.26 7.85 -4.69
C ARG A 5 11.96 6.78 -3.86
N ALA A 6 13.01 7.18 -3.13
CA ALA A 6 13.77 6.23 -2.32
C ALA A 6 12.89 5.60 -1.25
N MET A 7 12.06 6.41 -0.58
CA MET A 7 11.17 5.89 0.45
C MET A 7 10.14 4.92 -0.13
N TYR A 8 9.56 5.29 -1.27
CA TYR A 8 8.58 4.44 -1.92
C TYR A 8 9.19 3.09 -2.34
N TYR A 9 10.33 3.14 -3.04
CA TYR A 9 10.95 1.91 -3.50
C TYR A 9 11.49 1.05 -2.37
N MET A 10 11.94 1.68 -1.29
CA MET A 10 12.36 0.91 -0.12
C MET A 10 11.20 0.08 0.43
N GLY A 11 10.01 0.68 0.51
CA GLY A 11 8.83 -0.07 0.94
C GLY A 11 8.49 -1.21 0.00
N ILE A 12 8.60 -0.98 -1.31
CA ILE A 12 8.35 -2.02 -2.30
C ILE A 12 9.37 -3.15 -2.17
N MET A 13 10.64 -2.80 -1.98
CA MET A 13 11.70 -3.79 -1.82
C MET A 13 11.49 -4.68 -0.60
N TYR A 14 11.05 -4.09 0.51
CA TYR A 14 10.73 -4.91 1.69
C TYR A 14 9.66 -5.94 1.36
N ASN A 15 8.61 -5.52 0.64
CA ASN A 15 7.56 -6.45 0.23
C ASN A 15 8.11 -7.56 -0.66
N ASP A 16 8.95 -7.19 -1.62
CA ASP A 16 9.55 -8.16 -2.54
C ASP A 16 10.43 -9.16 -1.81
N ASN A 17 11.09 -8.72 -0.74
CA ASN A 17 11.95 -9.59 0.07
C ASN A 17 11.18 -10.31 1.17
N LYS A 18 9.85 -10.22 1.13
CA LYS A 18 8.97 -10.88 2.10
C LYS A 18 9.12 -10.34 3.52
N GLU A 19 9.64 -9.13 3.64
CA GLU A 19 9.70 -8.43 4.93
C GLU A 19 8.46 -7.55 5.04
N TYR A 20 7.32 -8.20 5.17
CA TYR A 20 6.02 -7.54 5.03
C TYR A 20 5.74 -6.50 6.09
N GLY A 21 6.10 -6.76 7.33
CA GLY A 21 5.91 -5.78 8.40
C GLY A 21 6.70 -4.51 8.15
N LYS A 22 7.94 -4.65 7.69
CA LYS A 22 8.78 -3.50 7.37
C LYS A 22 8.22 -2.73 6.18
N SER A 23 7.63 -3.45 5.22
CA SER A 23 7.02 -2.81 4.06
C SER A 23 5.87 -1.91 4.49
N VAL A 24 4.97 -2.42 5.36
CA VAL A 24 3.83 -1.64 5.82
C VAL A 24 4.30 -0.35 6.49
N VAL A 25 5.29 -0.45 7.38
CA VAL A 25 5.79 0.71 8.11
C VAL A 25 6.48 1.71 7.17
N ALA A 26 7.34 1.20 6.29
CA ALA A 26 8.08 2.08 5.38
C ALA A 26 7.13 2.83 4.43
N LEU A 27 6.12 2.13 3.92
CA LEU A 27 5.17 2.76 3.03
C LEU A 27 4.28 3.74 3.77
N GLN A 28 3.98 3.48 5.05
CA GLN A 28 3.21 4.43 5.84
C GLN A 28 4.00 5.72 6.04
N GLU A 29 5.29 5.62 6.33
CA GLU A 29 6.14 6.80 6.45
C GLU A 29 6.18 7.59 5.15
N PHE A 30 6.25 6.88 4.02
CA PHE A 30 6.22 7.51 2.71
C PHE A 30 4.90 8.29 2.51
N ILE A 31 3.77 7.65 2.81
CA ILE A 31 2.46 8.28 2.64
C ILE A 31 2.31 9.50 3.54
N ASP A 32 2.78 9.39 4.78
CA ASP A 32 2.69 10.50 5.73
C ASP A 32 3.53 11.70 5.28
N LYS A 33 4.70 11.44 4.72
CA LYS A 33 5.59 12.52 4.32
C LYS A 33 5.22 13.11 2.96
N TYR A 34 4.72 12.29 2.05
CA TYR A 34 4.38 12.71 0.70
C TYR A 34 2.94 12.34 0.34
N PRO A 35 1.97 12.92 1.06
CA PRO A 35 0.56 12.51 0.89
C PRO A 35 -0.01 12.79 -0.49
N ASN A 36 0.61 13.69 -1.25
CA ASN A 36 0.13 14.04 -2.58
C ASN A 36 0.91 13.36 -3.71
N SER A 37 1.80 12.44 -3.35
CA SER A 37 2.57 11.71 -4.35
C SER A 37 1.64 10.86 -5.21
N LYS A 38 1.96 10.76 -6.51
CA LYS A 38 1.19 9.90 -7.41
C LYS A 38 1.33 8.43 -7.06
N ASN A 39 2.32 8.07 -6.25
CA ASN A 39 2.55 6.69 -5.84
C ASN A 39 1.79 6.30 -4.57
N VAL A 40 1.00 7.20 -3.98
CA VAL A 40 0.25 6.88 -2.77
C VAL A 40 -0.76 5.74 -2.99
N PRO A 41 -1.54 5.72 -4.09
CA PRO A 41 -2.45 4.59 -4.31
C PRO A 41 -1.72 3.25 -4.37
N SER A 42 -0.59 3.20 -5.07
CA SER A 42 0.21 1.98 -5.15
C SER A 42 0.74 1.58 -3.78
N ALA A 43 1.20 2.55 -2.99
CA ALA A 43 1.71 2.28 -1.65
C ALA A 43 0.63 1.66 -0.75
N ILE A 44 -0.58 2.20 -0.80
CA ILE A 44 -1.68 1.66 0.01
C ILE A 44 -2.02 0.24 -0.43
N TYR A 45 -2.03 0.01 -1.74
CA TYR A 45 -2.31 -1.32 -2.27
C TYR A 45 -1.28 -2.35 -1.78
N VAL A 46 0.00 -1.98 -1.83
CA VAL A 46 1.07 -2.88 -1.36
C VAL A 46 0.97 -3.11 0.14
N GLN A 47 0.58 -2.08 0.91
CA GLN A 47 0.34 -2.27 2.34
C GLN A 47 -0.74 -3.32 2.57
N GLY A 48 -1.83 -3.26 1.80
CA GLY A 48 -2.89 -4.26 1.88
C GLY A 48 -2.40 -5.65 1.55
N GLU A 49 -1.61 -5.78 0.48
CA GLU A 49 -1.04 -7.07 0.11
C GLU A 49 -0.09 -7.62 1.17
N SER A 50 0.72 -6.75 1.75
CA SER A 50 1.64 -7.15 2.82
C SER A 50 0.88 -7.68 4.03
N LEU A 51 -0.22 -7.01 4.36
CA LEU A 51 -1.05 -7.44 5.49
C LEU A 51 -1.72 -8.78 5.22
N LEU A 52 -2.16 -9.02 3.98
CA LEU A 52 -2.68 -10.34 3.60
C LEU A 52 -1.61 -11.41 3.76
N ALA A 53 -0.38 -11.11 3.36
CA ALA A 53 0.72 -12.06 3.48
C ALA A 53 1.05 -12.36 4.94
N LEU A 54 0.76 -11.42 5.84
CA LEU A 54 0.97 -11.59 7.28
C LEU A 54 -0.23 -12.26 7.96
N ASP A 55 -1.20 -12.72 7.17
CA ASP A 55 -2.42 -13.33 7.68
C ASP A 55 -3.25 -12.36 8.54
N ARG A 56 -3.26 -11.10 8.13
CA ARG A 56 -3.99 -10.04 8.81
C ARG A 56 -5.05 -9.48 7.86
N ALA A 57 -5.95 -10.36 7.42
CA ALA A 57 -6.93 -10.03 6.40
C ALA A 57 -7.88 -8.90 6.81
N ASP A 58 -8.25 -8.83 8.09
CA ASP A 58 -9.15 -7.79 8.55
C ASP A 58 -8.52 -6.41 8.40
N GLU A 59 -7.23 -6.28 8.72
CA GLU A 59 -6.53 -5.02 8.55
C GLU A 59 -6.35 -4.71 7.06
N ALA A 60 -6.00 -5.73 6.27
CA ALA A 60 -5.83 -5.54 4.83
C ALA A 60 -7.12 -4.97 4.21
N LYS A 61 -8.27 -5.48 4.66
CA LYS A 61 -9.55 -5.01 4.16
C LYS A 61 -9.72 -3.50 4.39
N LEU A 62 -9.33 -3.03 5.56
CA LEU A 62 -9.43 -1.61 5.88
C LEU A 62 -8.56 -0.76 4.95
N PHE A 63 -7.36 -1.24 4.64
CA PHE A 63 -6.46 -0.53 3.73
C PHE A 63 -7.03 -0.50 2.31
N PHE A 64 -7.59 -1.63 1.84
CA PHE A 64 -8.19 -1.67 0.51
C PHE A 64 -9.44 -0.77 0.44
N GLU A 65 -10.26 -0.75 1.47
CA GLU A 65 -11.43 0.11 1.51
C GLU A 65 -11.05 1.59 1.51
N ASP A 66 -10.00 1.94 2.26
CA ASP A 66 -9.49 3.30 2.28
C ASP A 66 -9.00 3.72 0.89
N LEU A 67 -8.29 2.82 0.23
CA LEU A 67 -7.79 3.07 -1.13
C LEU A 67 -8.95 3.36 -2.09
N ILE A 68 -9.99 2.55 -2.04
CA ILE A 68 -11.15 2.72 -2.91
C ILE A 68 -11.85 4.05 -2.64
N THR A 69 -11.95 4.42 -1.37
CA THR A 69 -12.62 5.66 -0.97
C THR A 69 -11.82 6.90 -1.41
N ARG A 70 -10.50 6.85 -1.22
CA ARG A 70 -9.65 8.02 -1.49
C ARG A 70 -9.28 8.15 -2.96
N PHE A 71 -9.11 7.04 -3.66
CA PHE A 71 -8.62 7.04 -5.04
C PHE A 71 -9.48 6.13 -5.92
N PRO A 72 -10.80 6.41 -6.01
CA PRO A 72 -11.73 5.47 -6.64
C PRO A 72 -11.47 5.20 -8.11
N LYS A 73 -10.78 6.11 -8.79
CA LYS A 73 -10.52 5.95 -10.23
C LYS A 73 -9.17 5.33 -10.53
N SER A 74 -8.39 5.02 -9.51
CA SER A 74 -7.06 4.44 -9.73
C SER A 74 -7.16 2.98 -10.15
N ASN A 75 -6.15 2.49 -10.86
CA ASN A 75 -6.06 1.07 -11.18
C ASN A 75 -5.93 0.23 -9.93
N GLU A 76 -5.23 0.75 -8.93
CA GLU A 76 -5.06 0.07 -7.65
C GLU A 76 -6.40 -0.12 -6.94
N ALA A 77 -7.29 0.88 -7.01
CA ALA A 77 -8.63 0.74 -6.42
C ALA A 77 -9.42 -0.37 -7.10
N LYS A 78 -9.27 -0.51 -8.41
CA LYS A 78 -9.94 -1.58 -9.14
C LYS A 78 -9.44 -2.94 -8.69
N GLU A 79 -8.14 -3.07 -8.52
CA GLU A 79 -7.57 -4.32 -8.02
C GLU A 79 -7.98 -4.59 -6.57
N ALA A 80 -8.07 -3.54 -5.76
CA ALA A 80 -8.51 -3.69 -4.38
C ALA A 80 -9.94 -4.22 -4.31
N LYS A 81 -10.81 -3.72 -5.19
CA LYS A 81 -12.19 -4.22 -5.25
C LYS A 81 -12.23 -5.70 -5.55
N LYS A 82 -11.37 -6.18 -6.45
CA LYS A 82 -11.30 -7.60 -6.76
C LYS A 82 -10.88 -8.41 -5.55
N ARG A 83 -9.92 -7.89 -4.76
CA ARG A 83 -9.47 -8.57 -3.55
C ARG A 83 -10.59 -8.67 -2.51
N LEU A 84 -11.42 -7.64 -2.42
CA LEU A 84 -12.50 -7.61 -1.42
C LEU A 84 -13.67 -8.51 -1.78
N LYS A 85 -13.80 -8.92 -3.04
CA LYS A 85 -14.91 -9.78 -3.48
C LYS A 85 -14.74 -11.22 -3.04
N LYS A 86 -13.59 -11.59 -2.60
CA LYS A 86 -13.35 -12.93 -2.08
C LYS A 86 -13.72 -13.00 -0.61
#